data_488ad1064483b2b713e0e7b658bcff19
#
_entry.id   488ad1064483b2b713e0e7b658bcff19
#
_cell.length_a   1.000
_cell.length_b   1.000
_cell.length_c   1.000
_cell.angle_alpha   90.00
_cell.angle_beta   90.00
_cell.angle_gamma   90.00
#
_symmetry.space_group_name_H-M   'P 1'
#
loop_
_entity.id
_entity.type
_entity.pdbx_description
1 polymer ?
#
loop_
_entity_poly.entity_id
_entity_poly.type
_entity_poly.pdbx_seq_one_letter_code
_entity_poly.pdbx_strand_id
1 'polypeptide(L)'
;MRFFKLRNFERFAIKEGIPDDALKDVVAQMESGQINANLGGLVYKQRLARQGEGKSGGYRVILFYRQGERVFFAFGFAKANMANISQKDLTILKEQAKVLMQQPEESLGIMLKNGIIIEI
;
A
#
# COMPACT_ATOMS: atom_id res chain seq x y z
N MET A 1 11.62 -10.19 -1.47
CA MET A 1 10.67 -9.08 -1.67
C MET A 1 11.02 -7.93 -0.76
N ARG A 2 11.01 -6.71 -1.26
CA ARG A 2 11.22 -5.51 -0.45
C ARG A 2 9.89 -4.80 -0.21
N PHE A 3 9.70 -4.27 1.01
CA PHE A 3 8.45 -3.67 1.45
C PHE A 3 8.69 -2.22 1.79
N PHE A 4 7.92 -1.31 1.19
CA PHE A 4 8.05 0.12 1.41
C PHE A 4 6.70 0.75 1.74
N LYS A 5 6.75 1.88 2.46
CA LYS A 5 5.59 2.76 2.66
C LYS A 5 5.94 4.11 2.04
N LEU A 6 5.00 4.70 1.32
CA LEU A 6 5.12 6.11 0.93
C LEU A 6 4.92 6.98 2.18
N ARG A 7 5.46 8.18 2.15
CA ARG A 7 5.42 9.07 3.33
C ARG A 7 4.00 9.34 3.84
N ASN A 8 3.07 9.60 2.94
CA ASN A 8 1.69 9.84 3.34
C ASN A 8 1.04 8.59 3.95
N PHE A 9 1.38 7.40 3.45
CA PHE A 9 0.87 6.16 4.02
C PHE A 9 1.46 5.95 5.42
N GLU A 10 2.73 6.25 5.62
CA GLU A 10 3.36 6.17 6.94
C GLU A 10 2.60 7.01 7.97
N ARG A 11 2.24 8.23 7.59
CA ARG A 11 1.46 9.11 8.49
C ARG A 11 0.11 8.49 8.84
N PHE A 12 -0.56 7.92 7.86
CA PHE A 12 -1.82 7.21 8.09
C PHE A 12 -1.63 6.02 9.02
N ALA A 13 -0.61 5.21 8.78
CA ALA A 13 -0.33 4.02 9.58
C ALA A 13 0.00 4.39 11.03
N ILE A 14 0.78 5.44 11.26
CA ILE A 14 1.10 5.92 12.60
C ILE A 14 -0.18 6.39 13.30
N LYS A 15 -0.96 7.23 12.64
CA LYS A 15 -2.19 7.76 13.19
C LYS A 15 -3.17 6.65 13.59
N GLU A 16 -3.30 5.64 12.75
CA GLU A 16 -4.25 4.56 12.98
C GLU A 16 -3.66 3.38 13.77
N GLY A 17 -2.38 3.44 14.13
CA GLY A 17 -1.74 2.38 14.90
C GLY A 17 -1.58 1.07 14.14
N ILE A 18 -1.34 1.14 12.83
CA ILE A 18 -1.16 -0.04 11.99
C ILE A 18 0.30 -0.48 12.03
N PRO A 19 0.60 -1.65 12.63
CA PRO A 19 1.99 -2.11 12.72
C PRO A 19 2.47 -2.68 11.38
N ASP A 20 3.79 -2.68 11.19
CA ASP A 20 4.40 -3.21 9.98
C ASP A 20 4.05 -4.67 9.73
N ASP A 21 3.92 -5.47 10.79
CA ASP A 21 3.56 -6.88 10.66
C ASP A 21 2.18 -7.06 10.02
N ALA A 22 1.23 -6.18 10.31
CA ALA A 22 -0.09 -6.24 9.70
C ALA A 22 -0.01 -5.97 8.19
N LEU A 23 0.89 -5.08 7.78
CA LEU A 23 1.11 -4.79 6.37
C LEU A 23 1.77 -5.96 5.65
N LYS A 24 2.72 -6.62 6.28
CA LYS A 24 3.36 -7.81 5.72
C LYS A 24 2.37 -8.95 5.59
N ASP A 25 1.43 -9.08 6.53
CA ASP A 25 0.37 -10.08 6.44
C ASP A 25 -0.54 -9.85 5.24
N VAL A 26 -0.83 -8.58 4.93
CA VAL A 26 -1.63 -8.25 3.74
C VAL A 26 -0.93 -8.80 2.48
N VAL A 27 0.37 -8.60 2.36
CA VAL A 27 1.13 -9.09 1.21
C VAL A 27 1.18 -10.62 1.20
N ALA A 28 1.34 -11.25 2.36
CA ALA A 28 1.33 -12.72 2.46
C ALA A 28 0.00 -13.29 1.96
N GLN A 29 -1.13 -12.66 2.28
CA GLN A 29 -2.43 -13.07 1.77
C GLN A 29 -2.50 -12.94 0.26
N MET A 30 -1.97 -11.85 -0.30
CA MET A 30 -1.92 -11.65 -1.74
C MET A 30 -1.07 -12.72 -2.43
N GLU A 31 0.06 -13.07 -1.85
CA GLU A 31 0.94 -14.11 -2.40
C GLU A 31 0.28 -15.48 -2.38
N SER A 32 -0.64 -15.73 -1.46
CA SER A 32 -1.42 -16.96 -1.41
C SER A 32 -2.66 -16.92 -2.32
N GLY A 33 -2.83 -15.86 -3.10
CA GLY A 33 -3.94 -15.73 -4.04
C GLY A 33 -5.16 -14.98 -3.51
N GLN A 34 -5.11 -14.46 -2.29
CA GLN A 34 -6.25 -13.73 -1.70
C GLN A 34 -6.16 -12.25 -2.07
N ILE A 35 -6.58 -11.94 -3.28
CA ILE A 35 -6.58 -10.57 -3.79
C ILE A 35 -8.01 -10.03 -3.76
N ASN A 36 -8.23 -8.94 -3.04
CA ASN A 36 -9.56 -8.34 -2.91
C ASN A 36 -9.95 -7.58 -4.17
N ALA A 37 -9.06 -6.70 -4.65
CA ALA A 37 -9.32 -5.99 -5.90
C ALA A 37 -8.02 -5.62 -6.61
N ASN A 38 -7.94 -6.01 -7.88
CA ASN A 38 -6.87 -5.59 -8.77
C ASN A 38 -7.41 -4.41 -9.59
N LEU A 39 -6.83 -3.23 -9.37
CA LEU A 39 -7.30 -2.00 -10.00
C LEU A 39 -6.59 -1.71 -11.34
N GLY A 40 -5.65 -2.56 -11.73
CA GLY A 40 -4.86 -2.39 -12.94
C GLY A 40 -3.58 -1.61 -12.68
N GLY A 41 -2.61 -1.71 -13.58
CA GLY A 41 -1.35 -0.97 -13.46
C GLY A 41 -0.53 -1.31 -12.24
N LEU A 42 -0.61 -2.53 -11.72
CA LEU A 42 0.05 -3.00 -10.51
C LEU A 42 -0.51 -2.35 -9.23
N VAL A 43 -1.67 -1.73 -9.32
CA VAL A 43 -2.36 -1.10 -8.17
C VAL A 43 -3.42 -2.07 -7.65
N TYR A 44 -3.38 -2.33 -6.35
CA TYR A 44 -4.29 -3.25 -5.67
C TYR A 44 -4.93 -2.58 -4.48
N LYS A 45 -6.14 -2.99 -4.17
CA LYS A 45 -6.86 -2.54 -2.97
C LYS A 45 -7.12 -3.77 -2.10
N GLN A 46 -6.66 -3.74 -0.86
CA GLN A 46 -6.80 -4.84 0.09
C GLN A 46 -7.50 -4.38 1.34
N ARG A 47 -8.25 -5.29 1.94
CA ARG A 47 -8.88 -5.04 3.23
C ARG A 47 -7.89 -5.31 4.35
N LEU A 48 -7.96 -4.48 5.39
CA LEU A 48 -7.18 -4.65 6.60
C LEU A 48 -8.10 -4.48 7.80
N ALA A 49 -8.11 -5.47 8.68
CA ALA A 49 -8.96 -5.43 9.85
C ALA A 49 -8.52 -4.30 10.80
N ARG A 50 -9.49 -3.56 11.32
CA ARG A 50 -9.28 -2.62 12.41
C ARG A 50 -9.48 -3.38 13.72
N GLN A 51 -8.67 -3.08 14.73
CA GLN A 51 -8.80 -3.73 16.01
C GLN A 51 -10.23 -3.60 16.54
N GLY A 52 -10.83 -4.72 16.91
CA GLY A 52 -12.22 -4.75 17.39
C GLY A 52 -13.28 -4.74 16.30
N GLU A 53 -12.88 -4.71 15.03
CA GLU A 53 -13.81 -4.72 13.89
C GLU A 53 -13.35 -5.77 12.88
N GLY A 54 -14.28 -6.29 12.10
CA GLY A 54 -13.95 -7.23 11.04
C GLY A 54 -13.32 -6.53 9.84
N LYS A 55 -12.76 -7.32 8.90
CA LYS A 55 -12.12 -6.78 7.69
C LYS A 55 -13.06 -5.92 6.85
N SER A 56 -14.34 -6.25 6.83
CA SER A 56 -15.33 -5.51 6.05
C SER A 56 -15.54 -4.09 6.57
N GLY A 57 -15.41 -3.87 7.87
CA GLY A 57 -15.59 -2.56 8.49
C GLY A 57 -14.30 -1.82 8.81
N GLY A 58 -13.14 -2.41 8.50
CA GLY A 58 -11.86 -1.86 8.88
C GLY A 58 -11.30 -0.85 7.88
N TYR A 59 -10.04 -1.05 7.51
CA TYR A 59 -9.32 -0.17 6.59
C TYR A 59 -9.31 -0.75 5.18
N ARG A 60 -9.12 0.13 4.23
CA ARG A 60 -8.72 -0.23 2.87
C ARG A 60 -7.34 0.33 2.64
N VAL A 61 -6.43 -0.51 2.15
CA VAL A 61 -5.08 -0.07 1.80
C VAL A 61 -4.88 -0.24 0.30
N ILE A 62 -4.31 0.79 -0.31
CA ILE A 62 -3.94 0.79 -1.72
C ILE A 62 -2.45 0.57 -1.77
N LEU A 63 -2.02 -0.43 -2.53
CA LEU A 63 -0.61 -0.76 -2.64
C LEU A 63 -0.23 -1.03 -4.09
N PHE A 64 1.03 -0.77 -4.40
CA PHE A 64 1.65 -1.11 -5.67
C PHE A 64 2.43 -2.39 -5.44
N TYR A 65 2.15 -3.42 -6.22
CA TYR A 65 2.66 -4.75 -5.93
C TYR A 65 3.11 -5.46 -7.20
N ARG A 66 4.34 -5.95 -7.17
CA ARG A 66 4.86 -6.88 -8.17
C ARG A 66 5.43 -8.08 -7.43
N GLN A 67 4.81 -9.23 -7.67
CA GLN A 67 5.15 -10.46 -6.97
C GLN A 67 6.64 -10.77 -7.08
N GLY A 68 7.26 -11.10 -5.95
CA GLY A 68 8.67 -11.48 -5.91
C GLY A 68 9.65 -10.33 -5.98
N GLU A 69 9.20 -9.09 -6.17
CA GLU A 69 10.10 -7.94 -6.31
C GLU A 69 9.94 -6.91 -5.22
N ARG A 70 8.89 -6.10 -5.29
CA ARG A 70 8.69 -5.01 -4.34
C ARG A 70 7.23 -4.62 -4.18
N VAL A 71 6.92 -4.06 -3.04
CA VAL A 71 5.59 -3.52 -2.75
C VAL A 71 5.74 -2.14 -2.11
N PHE A 72 4.84 -1.22 -2.49
CA PHE A 72 4.75 0.11 -1.90
C PHE A 72 3.33 0.30 -1.37
N PHE A 73 3.18 0.53 -0.08
CA PHE A 73 1.90 0.93 0.49
C PHE A 73 1.73 2.41 0.22
N ALA A 74 0.73 2.76 -0.57
CA ALA A 74 0.62 4.10 -1.15
C ALA A 74 -0.45 4.97 -0.51
N PHE A 75 -1.59 4.40 -0.13
CA PHE A 75 -2.70 5.16 0.41
C PHE A 75 -3.56 4.26 1.28
N GLY A 76 -4.12 4.83 2.34
CA GLY A 76 -5.00 4.09 3.22
C GLY A 76 -6.16 4.94 3.68
N PHE A 77 -7.29 4.31 3.95
CA PHE A 77 -8.45 4.99 4.49
C PHE A 77 -9.29 4.02 5.32
N ALA A 78 -9.99 4.57 6.31
CA ALA A 78 -10.98 3.82 7.05
C ALA A 78 -12.27 3.79 6.22
N LYS A 79 -12.88 2.63 6.08
CA LYS A 79 -14.11 2.48 5.28
C LYS A 79 -15.23 3.39 5.81
N ALA A 80 -15.26 3.64 7.11
CA ALA A 80 -16.24 4.53 7.72
C ALA A 80 -16.13 5.97 7.22
N ASN A 81 -14.93 6.40 6.81
CA ASN A 81 -14.67 7.77 6.39
C ASN A 81 -14.75 7.96 4.87
N MET A 82 -14.57 6.87 4.11
CA MET A 82 -14.51 6.93 2.66
C MET A 82 -14.90 5.58 2.08
N ALA A 83 -15.85 5.55 1.17
CA ALA A 83 -16.32 4.30 0.59
C ALA A 83 -15.33 3.74 -0.45
N ASN A 84 -14.70 4.62 -1.22
CA ASN A 84 -13.77 4.23 -2.29
C ASN A 84 -12.94 5.43 -2.72
N ILE A 85 -11.91 5.18 -3.53
CA ILE A 85 -11.11 6.25 -4.13
C ILE A 85 -11.76 6.74 -5.41
N SER A 86 -11.56 8.01 -5.75
CA SER A 86 -12.08 8.58 -6.98
C SER A 86 -11.30 8.08 -8.19
N GLN A 87 -11.93 8.16 -9.37
CA GLN A 87 -11.25 7.80 -10.62
C GLN A 87 -10.02 8.66 -10.86
N LYS A 88 -10.10 9.94 -10.50
CA LYS A 88 -8.98 10.87 -10.62
C LYS A 88 -7.80 10.42 -9.75
N ASP A 89 -8.06 10.08 -8.48
CA ASP A 89 -7.03 9.63 -7.57
C ASP A 89 -6.43 8.30 -8.03
N LEU A 90 -7.25 7.40 -8.55
CA LEU A 90 -6.78 6.13 -9.08
C LEU A 90 -5.82 6.33 -10.25
N THR A 91 -6.13 7.28 -11.14
CA THR A 91 -5.25 7.60 -12.27
C THR A 91 -3.88 8.08 -11.78
N ILE A 92 -3.86 8.94 -10.75
CA ILE A 92 -2.62 9.42 -10.15
C ILE A 92 -1.84 8.27 -9.54
N LEU A 93 -2.52 7.37 -8.82
CA LEU A 93 -1.88 6.22 -8.19
C LEU A 93 -1.27 5.28 -9.22
N LYS A 94 -1.93 5.06 -10.35
CA LYS A 94 -1.39 4.23 -11.42
C LYS A 94 -0.12 4.82 -12.03
N GLU A 95 -0.06 6.14 -12.17
CA GLU A 95 1.15 6.82 -12.65
C GLU A 95 2.29 6.68 -11.64
N GLN A 96 2.00 6.83 -10.35
CA GLN A 96 3.00 6.63 -9.31
C GLN A 96 3.52 5.19 -9.30
N ALA A 97 2.63 4.22 -9.45
CA ALA A 97 3.02 2.81 -9.49
C ALA A 97 3.99 2.53 -10.63
N LYS A 98 3.69 3.07 -11.81
CA LYS A 98 4.52 2.91 -12.99
C LYS A 98 5.93 3.44 -12.74
N VAL A 99 6.03 4.63 -12.16
CA VAL A 99 7.32 5.26 -11.87
C VAL A 99 8.10 4.48 -10.81
N LEU A 100 7.45 4.15 -9.69
CA LEU A 100 8.13 3.50 -8.57
C LEU A 100 8.57 2.07 -8.88
N MET A 101 7.77 1.34 -9.64
CA MET A 101 8.12 -0.03 -10.00
C MET A 101 9.32 -0.13 -10.93
N GLN A 102 9.63 0.95 -11.65
CA GLN A 102 10.75 0.99 -12.59
C GLN A 102 12.02 1.61 -12.00
N GLN A 103 11.99 2.06 -10.74
CA GLN A 103 13.15 2.71 -10.14
C GLN A 103 14.28 1.70 -9.92
N PRO A 104 15.51 2.01 -10.37
CA PRO A 104 16.68 1.18 -10.05
C PRO A 104 16.99 1.26 -8.56
N GLU A 105 17.72 0.27 -8.06
CA GLU A 105 18.08 0.18 -6.64
C GLU A 105 18.78 1.45 -6.13
N GLU A 106 19.61 2.07 -6.95
CA GLU A 106 20.30 3.31 -6.58
C GLU A 106 19.31 4.43 -6.29
N SER A 107 18.28 4.58 -7.14
CA SER A 107 17.25 5.58 -6.94
C SER A 107 16.43 5.31 -5.69
N LEU A 108 16.11 4.06 -5.42
CA LEU A 108 15.42 3.68 -4.19
C LEU A 108 16.23 4.08 -2.96
N GLY A 109 17.55 3.87 -3.00
CA GLY A 109 18.45 4.27 -1.91
C GLY A 109 18.39 5.76 -1.64
N ILE A 110 18.35 6.58 -2.68
CA ILE A 110 18.24 8.04 -2.55
C ILE A 110 16.87 8.42 -1.96
N MET A 111 15.81 7.77 -2.41
CA MET A 111 14.47 8.03 -1.89
C MET A 111 14.35 7.65 -0.42
N LEU A 112 14.97 6.55 0.00
CA LEU A 112 15.03 6.14 1.39
C LEU A 112 15.78 7.16 2.24
N LYS A 113 16.93 7.61 1.76
CA LYS A 113 17.74 8.60 2.47
C LYS A 113 16.98 9.90 2.68
N ASN A 114 16.16 10.30 1.71
CA ASN A 114 15.39 11.54 1.76
C ASN A 114 14.02 11.37 2.43
N GLY A 115 13.69 10.19 2.91
CA GLY A 115 12.42 9.94 3.59
C GLY A 115 11.20 9.99 2.69
N ILE A 116 11.38 9.88 1.38
CA ILE A 116 10.27 9.83 0.41
C ILE A 116 9.54 8.49 0.54
N ILE A 117 10.31 7.43 0.76
CA ILE A 117 9.79 6.10 1.08
C ILE A 117 10.45 5.61 2.36
N ILE A 118 9.77 4.72 3.07
CA ILE A 118 10.25 4.10 4.31
C ILE A 118 10.23 2.59 4.10
N GLU A 119 11.33 1.92 4.32
CA GLU A 119 11.40 0.46 4.20
C GLU A 119 11.01 -0.22 5.52
N ILE A 120 10.27 -1.31 5.43
CA ILE A 120 9.85 -2.08 6.59
C ILE A 120 10.28 -3.53 6.49
#